data_2fe4c769510bda9503ade4e27ff9ce6c
#
_entry.id   2fe4c769510bda9503ade4e27ff9ce6c
#
_cell.length_a   1.000
_cell.length_b   1.000
_cell.length_c   1.000
_cell.angle_alpha   90.00
_cell.angle_beta   90.00
_cell.angle_gamma   90.00
#
_symmetry.space_group_name_H-M   'P 1'
#
loop_
_entity.id
_entity.type
_entity.pdbx_description
1 polymer ?
#
loop_
_entity_poly.entity_id
_entity_poly.type
_entity_poly.pdbx_seq_one_letter_code
_entity_poly.pdbx_strand_id
1 'polypeptide(L)'
;QRGALAEKAANPHLLVMSATPIPRTLGLLIYGDLDISILDELPPGRTPVKTRCITGKKRHDLYRFLDQEIGRGRQVYLVCPAIEDTPDGGLNAVKSYYEDVAKALLPDRRVGLMHGKLKPKEKAAVMEDFKAGRLDALVSTTVIEVGVDVPNASVMVIENAERYGLSALHQLRGRVGRGAAESWCFLV
;
A
#
# COMPACT_ATOMS: atom_id res chain seq x y z
N GLN A 1 -5.84 -13.31 -23.20
CA GLN A 1 -4.99 -12.11 -23.29
C GLN A 1 -3.53 -12.44 -23.64
N ARG A 2 -2.93 -13.56 -23.15
CA ARG A 2 -1.55 -13.97 -23.47
C ARG A 2 -1.39 -14.39 -24.93
N GLY A 3 -2.29 -15.21 -25.45
CA GLY A 3 -2.27 -15.64 -26.85
C GLY A 3 -2.31 -14.46 -27.81
N ALA A 4 -3.15 -13.46 -27.53
CA ALA A 4 -3.26 -12.25 -28.34
C ALA A 4 -2.01 -11.36 -28.33
N LEU A 5 -1.15 -11.45 -27.31
CA LEU A 5 0.15 -10.75 -27.28
C LEU A 5 1.22 -11.52 -28.07
N ALA A 6 1.21 -12.84 -28.00
CA ALA A 6 2.14 -13.69 -28.77
C ALA A 6 1.90 -13.63 -30.28
N GLU A 7 0.65 -13.39 -30.71
CA GLU A 7 0.28 -13.27 -32.13
C GLU A 7 0.68 -11.92 -32.77
N LYS A 8 1.04 -10.92 -31.99
CA LYS A 8 1.37 -9.57 -32.48
C LYS A 8 2.79 -9.40 -33.03
N ALA A 9 3.69 -10.34 -32.77
CA ALA A 9 5.06 -10.28 -33.27
C ALA A 9 5.63 -11.68 -33.53
N ALA A 10 6.48 -11.81 -34.53
CA ALA A 10 7.25 -13.03 -34.72
C ALA A 10 8.30 -13.14 -33.61
N ASN A 11 8.14 -14.13 -32.70
CA ASN A 11 9.01 -14.38 -31.55
C ASN A 11 9.12 -13.20 -30.55
N PRO A 12 8.02 -12.79 -29.88
CA PRO A 12 8.10 -11.73 -28.89
C PRO A 12 8.85 -12.20 -27.62
N HIS A 13 9.70 -11.33 -27.07
CA HIS A 13 10.22 -11.55 -25.74
C HIS A 13 9.12 -11.26 -24.71
N LEU A 14 8.73 -12.27 -23.94
CA LEU A 14 7.66 -12.16 -22.96
C LEU A 14 8.23 -12.21 -21.52
N LEU A 15 8.07 -11.12 -20.78
CA LEU A 15 8.38 -11.07 -19.35
C LEU A 15 7.09 -10.98 -18.54
N VAL A 16 6.88 -11.96 -17.65
CA VAL A 16 5.76 -11.99 -16.71
C VAL A 16 6.32 -11.79 -15.30
N MET A 17 5.83 -10.76 -14.60
CA MET A 17 6.24 -10.46 -13.24
C MET A 17 5.06 -10.56 -12.28
N SER A 18 5.27 -11.14 -11.10
CA SER A 18 4.30 -11.19 -10.01
C SER A 18 4.99 -10.86 -8.70
N ALA A 19 4.34 -10.04 -7.88
CA ALA A 19 4.81 -9.74 -6.53
C ALA A 19 4.36 -10.80 -5.49
N THR A 20 3.50 -11.74 -5.90
CA THR A 20 3.03 -12.82 -5.05
C THR A 20 3.96 -14.02 -5.14
N PRO A 21 4.40 -14.60 -4.01
CA PRO A 21 5.17 -15.83 -4.06
C PRO A 21 4.32 -16.95 -4.65
N ILE A 22 4.68 -17.40 -5.86
CA ILE A 22 4.05 -18.56 -6.52
C ILE A 22 4.99 -19.74 -6.32
N PRO A 23 4.54 -20.87 -5.72
CA PRO A 23 5.36 -22.06 -5.64
C PRO A 23 5.89 -22.46 -7.02
N ARG A 24 7.16 -22.85 -7.10
CA ARG A 24 7.82 -23.18 -8.37
C ARG A 24 7.04 -24.18 -9.22
N THR A 25 6.48 -25.18 -8.58
CA THR A 25 5.61 -26.20 -9.20
C THR A 25 4.35 -25.61 -9.83
N LEU A 26 3.70 -24.66 -9.13
CA LEU A 26 2.53 -23.96 -9.66
C LEU A 26 2.92 -23.00 -10.77
N GLY A 27 4.08 -22.37 -10.67
CA GLY A 27 4.64 -21.53 -11.72
C GLY A 27 4.84 -22.30 -13.02
N LEU A 28 5.45 -23.49 -12.96
CA LEU A 28 5.63 -24.36 -14.11
C LEU A 28 4.30 -24.83 -14.72
N LEU A 29 3.30 -25.15 -13.89
CA LEU A 29 1.97 -25.54 -14.35
C LEU A 29 1.21 -24.39 -15.05
N ILE A 30 1.36 -23.16 -14.58
CA ILE A 30 0.63 -21.99 -15.10
C ILE A 30 1.36 -21.38 -16.31
N TYR A 31 2.68 -21.40 -16.31
CA TYR A 31 3.53 -20.68 -17.26
C TYR A 31 4.24 -21.58 -18.26
N GLY A 32 4.21 -22.91 -18.06
CA GLY A 32 4.67 -23.94 -19.00
C GLY A 32 6.09 -23.72 -19.54
N ASP A 33 6.19 -22.99 -20.61
CA ASP A 33 7.42 -22.81 -21.40
C ASP A 33 8.27 -21.59 -20.99
N LEU A 34 7.99 -20.96 -19.84
CA LEU A 34 8.76 -19.81 -19.37
C LEU A 34 9.79 -20.21 -18.33
N ASP A 35 11.01 -19.67 -18.46
CA ASP A 35 12.01 -19.75 -17.41
C ASP A 35 11.59 -18.95 -16.18
N ILE A 36 11.81 -19.51 -14.99
CA ILE A 36 11.42 -18.88 -13.74
C ILE A 36 12.68 -18.38 -13.01
N SER A 37 12.73 -17.06 -12.80
CA SER A 37 13.72 -16.42 -11.93
C SER A 37 13.04 -15.96 -10.63
N ILE A 38 13.59 -16.35 -9.49
CA ILE A 38 13.09 -15.98 -8.17
C ILE A 38 13.99 -14.88 -7.61
N LEU A 39 13.38 -13.77 -7.21
CA LEU A 39 14.04 -12.67 -6.51
C LEU A 39 13.77 -12.85 -5.01
N ASP A 40 14.69 -13.47 -4.30
CA ASP A 40 14.59 -13.83 -2.88
C ASP A 40 15.42 -12.93 -1.96
N GLU A 41 16.22 -12.03 -2.54
CA GLU A 41 17.01 -11.05 -1.81
C GLU A 41 16.37 -9.66 -1.84
N LEU A 42 16.53 -8.93 -0.74
CA LEU A 42 16.14 -7.52 -0.71
C LEU A 42 17.17 -6.66 -1.45
N PRO A 43 16.74 -5.64 -2.20
CA PRO A 43 17.67 -4.70 -2.80
C PRO A 43 18.56 -4.03 -1.75
N PRO A 44 19.81 -3.65 -2.11
CA PRO A 44 20.71 -2.95 -1.21
C PRO A 44 20.07 -1.69 -0.60
N GLY A 45 20.27 -1.48 0.69
CA GLY A 45 19.73 -0.31 1.41
C GLY A 45 18.27 -0.45 1.87
N ARG A 46 17.60 -1.58 1.61
CA ARG A 46 16.28 -1.85 2.16
C ARG A 46 16.36 -2.41 3.58
N THR A 47 15.59 -1.81 4.49
CA THR A 47 15.44 -2.32 5.86
C THR A 47 14.19 -3.18 5.98
N PRO A 48 14.23 -4.28 6.78
CA PRO A 48 13.06 -5.08 7.05
C PRO A 48 11.96 -4.26 7.71
N VAL A 49 10.70 -4.42 7.24
CA VAL A 49 9.55 -3.74 7.81
C VAL A 49 9.07 -4.49 9.07
N LYS A 50 9.09 -3.81 10.21
CA LYS A 50 8.58 -4.35 11.49
C LYS A 50 7.06 -4.41 11.45
N THR A 51 6.49 -5.61 11.50
CA THR A 51 5.03 -5.80 11.47
C THR A 51 4.49 -6.07 12.86
N ARG A 52 3.40 -5.38 13.24
CA ARG A 52 2.72 -5.53 14.53
C ARG A 52 1.20 -5.63 14.31
N CYS A 53 0.56 -6.58 14.98
CA CYS A 53 -0.89 -6.61 15.12
C CYS A 53 -1.27 -5.86 16.39
N ILE A 54 -2.24 -4.98 16.29
CA ILE A 54 -2.77 -4.23 17.42
C ILE A 54 -4.29 -4.32 17.48
N THR A 55 -4.83 -4.20 18.67
CA THR A 55 -6.28 -4.11 18.88
C THR A 55 -6.73 -2.65 18.83
N GLY A 56 -7.99 -2.40 18.48
CA GLY A 56 -8.56 -1.05 18.46
C GLY A 56 -8.41 -0.27 19.77
N LYS A 57 -8.28 -0.97 20.91
CA LYS A 57 -8.02 -0.35 22.24
C LYS A 57 -6.69 0.41 22.29
N LYS A 58 -5.71 0.03 21.49
CA LYS A 58 -4.39 0.68 21.39
C LYS A 58 -4.31 1.75 20.30
N ARG A 59 -5.44 2.14 19.71
CA ARG A 59 -5.48 3.12 18.63
C ARG A 59 -4.85 4.47 19.04
N HIS A 60 -5.14 4.98 20.22
CA HIS A 60 -4.54 6.23 20.69
C HIS A 60 -3.01 6.15 20.81
N ASP A 61 -2.48 5.02 21.28
CA ASP A 61 -1.03 4.82 21.37
C ASP A 61 -0.41 4.73 19.97
N LEU A 62 -1.08 4.06 19.03
CA LEU A 62 -0.67 4.02 17.64
C LEU A 62 -0.60 5.44 17.07
N TYR A 63 -1.65 6.23 17.17
CA TYR A 63 -1.68 7.58 16.59
C TYR A 63 -0.68 8.52 17.25
N ARG A 64 -0.40 8.37 18.55
CA ARG A 64 0.70 9.07 19.21
C ARG A 64 2.06 8.70 18.59
N PHE A 65 2.27 7.43 18.30
CA PHE A 65 3.47 6.97 17.59
C PHE A 65 3.53 7.56 16.16
N LEU A 66 2.42 7.57 15.42
CA LEU A 66 2.35 8.18 14.09
C LEU A 66 2.72 9.66 14.15
N ASP A 67 2.17 10.40 15.11
CA ASP A 67 2.46 11.81 15.31
C ASP A 67 3.96 12.06 15.58
N GLN A 68 4.59 11.21 16.39
CA GLN A 68 6.03 11.27 16.64
C GLN A 68 6.85 11.00 15.36
N GLU A 69 6.48 10.00 14.56
CA GLU A 69 7.16 9.70 13.30
C GLU A 69 7.00 10.85 12.28
N ILE A 70 5.81 11.42 12.19
CA ILE A 70 5.56 12.61 11.36
C ILE A 70 6.40 13.79 11.87
N GLY A 71 6.47 13.99 13.17
CA GLY A 71 7.32 15.02 13.78
C GLY A 71 8.82 14.86 13.48
N ARG A 72 9.26 13.64 13.15
CA ARG A 72 10.61 13.34 12.67
C ARG A 72 10.75 13.54 11.14
N GLY A 73 9.76 14.09 10.49
CA GLY A 73 9.74 14.32 9.05
C GLY A 73 9.35 13.08 8.22
N ARG A 74 8.77 12.03 8.82
CA ARG A 74 8.31 10.82 8.12
C ARG A 74 6.90 11.00 7.59
N GLN A 75 6.51 10.13 6.66
CA GLN A 75 5.16 10.09 6.12
C GLN A 75 4.50 8.75 6.40
N VAL A 76 3.15 8.75 6.47
CA VAL A 76 2.35 7.62 6.90
C VAL A 76 1.28 7.28 5.89
N TYR A 77 1.10 5.99 5.60
CA TYR A 77 -0.07 5.46 4.90
C TYR A 77 -1.10 4.92 5.90
N LEU A 78 -2.36 5.29 5.71
CA LEU A 78 -3.52 4.80 6.45
C LEU A 78 -4.47 4.13 5.45
N VAL A 79 -4.46 2.81 5.40
CA VAL A 79 -5.22 2.04 4.41
C VAL A 79 -6.46 1.45 5.06
N CYS A 80 -7.63 1.76 4.49
CA CYS A 80 -8.91 1.21 4.87
C CYS A 80 -9.40 0.25 3.79
N PRO A 81 -10.12 -0.85 4.13
CA PRO A 81 -10.68 -1.73 3.13
C PRO A 81 -11.73 -1.00 2.29
N ALA A 82 -11.70 -1.23 0.97
CA ALA A 82 -12.84 -0.90 0.14
C ALA A 82 -13.97 -1.88 0.47
N ILE A 83 -15.14 -1.38 0.88
CA ILE A 83 -16.31 -2.21 1.16
C ILE A 83 -17.10 -2.29 -0.13
N GLU A 84 -16.83 -3.31 -0.95
CA GLU A 84 -17.43 -3.48 -2.27
C GLU A 84 -18.94 -3.76 -2.20
N ASP A 85 -19.41 -4.37 -1.11
CA ASP A 85 -20.82 -4.77 -0.91
C ASP A 85 -21.75 -3.61 -0.52
N THR A 86 -21.24 -2.39 -0.41
CA THR A 86 -22.06 -1.22 -0.14
C THR A 86 -22.35 -0.44 -1.43
N PRO A 87 -23.54 0.18 -1.60
CA PRO A 87 -23.90 0.94 -2.79
C PRO A 87 -22.90 2.06 -3.14
N ASP A 88 -22.19 2.58 -2.14
CA ASP A 88 -21.19 3.62 -2.27
C ASP A 88 -19.75 3.10 -2.40
N GLY A 89 -19.54 1.76 -2.37
CA GLY A 89 -18.22 1.13 -2.45
C GLY A 89 -17.32 1.48 -1.26
N GLY A 90 -17.90 1.67 -0.07
CA GLY A 90 -17.19 2.01 1.15
C GLY A 90 -16.72 3.47 1.24
N LEU A 91 -17.20 4.34 0.35
CA LEU A 91 -16.83 5.75 0.34
C LEU A 91 -17.16 6.47 1.65
N ASN A 92 -18.36 6.23 2.19
CA ASN A 92 -18.77 6.85 3.45
C ASN A 92 -17.92 6.37 4.62
N ALA A 93 -17.57 5.09 4.64
CA ALA A 93 -16.70 4.53 5.69
C ALA A 93 -15.29 5.16 5.68
N VAL A 94 -14.69 5.34 4.51
CA VAL A 94 -13.36 5.96 4.43
C VAL A 94 -13.40 7.46 4.72
N LYS A 95 -14.47 8.15 4.34
CA LYS A 95 -14.66 9.57 4.68
C LYS A 95 -14.86 9.75 6.18
N SER A 96 -15.69 8.92 6.81
CA SER A 96 -15.86 8.94 8.26
C SER A 96 -14.54 8.63 8.97
N TYR A 97 -13.81 7.60 8.53
CA TYR A 97 -12.48 7.35 9.08
C TYR A 97 -11.53 8.54 8.93
N TYR A 98 -11.54 9.20 7.78
CA TYR A 98 -10.70 10.36 7.52
C TYR A 98 -11.05 11.54 8.46
N GLU A 99 -12.34 11.88 8.61
CA GLU A 99 -12.78 13.00 9.45
C GLU A 99 -12.73 12.64 10.96
N ASP A 100 -13.33 11.52 11.34
CA ASP A 100 -13.59 11.19 12.74
C ASP A 100 -12.39 10.53 13.43
N VAL A 101 -11.48 9.92 12.67
CA VAL A 101 -10.33 9.19 13.23
C VAL A 101 -9.02 9.85 12.81
N ALA A 102 -8.73 9.94 11.53
CA ALA A 102 -7.42 10.41 11.09
C ALA A 102 -7.18 11.88 11.44
N LYS A 103 -8.13 12.76 11.12
CA LYS A 103 -8.02 14.19 11.48
C LYS A 103 -8.16 14.43 12.99
N ALA A 104 -9.05 13.71 13.66
CA ALA A 104 -9.25 13.90 15.09
C ALA A 104 -8.03 13.48 15.92
N LEU A 105 -7.29 12.45 15.50
CA LEU A 105 -6.11 11.94 16.18
C LEU A 105 -4.79 12.54 15.67
N LEU A 106 -4.81 13.24 14.54
CA LEU A 106 -3.69 13.97 13.95
C LEU A 106 -4.08 15.41 13.59
N PRO A 107 -4.56 16.22 14.55
CA PRO A 107 -5.19 17.52 14.29
C PRO A 107 -4.24 18.54 13.64
N ASP A 108 -2.96 18.49 13.96
CA ASP A 108 -1.94 19.42 13.46
C ASP A 108 -1.19 18.91 12.25
N ARG A 109 -1.66 17.80 11.64
CA ARG A 109 -1.01 17.16 10.49
C ARG A 109 -1.81 17.30 9.21
N ARG A 110 -1.10 17.40 8.09
CA ARG A 110 -1.69 17.50 6.75
C ARG A 110 -2.07 16.11 6.28
N VAL A 111 -3.33 15.77 6.43
CA VAL A 111 -3.86 14.45 6.06
C VAL A 111 -4.58 14.55 4.73
N GLY A 112 -4.17 13.75 3.75
CA GLY A 112 -4.83 13.62 2.47
C GLY A 112 -5.79 12.44 2.43
N LEU A 113 -6.78 12.49 1.52
CA LEU A 113 -7.73 11.40 1.27
C LEU A 113 -7.69 10.98 -0.19
N MET A 114 -7.52 9.67 -0.43
CA MET A 114 -7.58 9.07 -1.76
C MET A 114 -8.54 7.88 -1.77
N HIS A 115 -9.50 7.87 -2.69
CA HIS A 115 -10.48 6.79 -2.82
C HIS A 115 -10.81 6.48 -4.27
N GLY A 116 -11.42 5.32 -4.51
CA GLY A 116 -11.69 4.79 -5.85
C GLY A 116 -12.49 5.72 -6.76
N LYS A 117 -13.41 6.52 -6.20
CA LYS A 117 -14.29 7.45 -6.95
C LYS A 117 -13.64 8.77 -7.36
N LEU A 118 -12.42 9.09 -6.89
CA LEU A 118 -11.69 10.26 -7.40
C LEU A 118 -11.35 10.07 -8.88
N LYS A 119 -11.44 11.17 -9.63
CA LYS A 119 -10.99 11.17 -11.04
C LYS A 119 -9.47 10.93 -11.11
N PRO A 120 -8.95 10.36 -12.21
CA PRO A 120 -7.52 10.09 -12.34
C PRO A 120 -6.62 11.31 -12.07
N LYS A 121 -7.04 12.50 -12.53
CA LYS A 121 -6.31 13.75 -12.31
C LYS A 121 -6.26 14.14 -10.82
N GLU A 122 -7.34 13.94 -10.08
CA GLU A 122 -7.42 14.22 -8.64
C GLU A 122 -6.54 13.25 -7.85
N LYS A 123 -6.58 11.95 -8.19
CA LYS A 123 -5.68 10.95 -7.61
C LYS A 123 -4.21 11.29 -7.83
N ALA A 124 -3.87 11.69 -9.06
CA ALA A 124 -2.51 12.08 -9.40
C ALA A 124 -2.05 13.30 -8.59
N ALA A 125 -2.92 14.30 -8.40
CA ALA A 125 -2.62 15.49 -7.61
C ALA A 125 -2.36 15.14 -6.13
N VAL A 126 -3.23 14.34 -5.51
CA VAL A 126 -3.05 13.91 -4.11
C VAL A 126 -1.76 13.11 -3.93
N MET A 127 -1.46 12.22 -4.87
CA MET A 127 -0.21 11.44 -4.83
C MET A 127 1.04 12.30 -5.02
N GLU A 128 0.97 13.31 -5.89
CA GLU A 128 2.07 14.27 -6.06
C GLU A 128 2.28 15.12 -4.81
N ASP A 129 1.20 15.55 -4.14
CA ASP A 129 1.27 16.27 -2.87
C ASP A 129 1.90 15.40 -1.78
N PHE A 130 1.53 14.12 -1.72
CA PHE A 130 2.12 13.20 -0.77
C PHE A 130 3.59 12.93 -1.08
N LYS A 131 3.95 12.67 -2.32
CA LYS A 131 5.33 12.44 -2.76
C LYS A 131 6.23 13.66 -2.50
N ALA A 132 5.70 14.86 -2.72
CA ALA A 132 6.43 16.12 -2.48
C ALA A 132 6.51 16.51 -0.99
N GLY A 133 5.98 15.70 -0.06
CA GLY A 133 5.98 15.99 1.37
C GLY A 133 5.01 17.12 1.78
N ARG A 134 4.08 17.49 0.91
CA ARG A 134 3.01 18.44 1.25
C ARG A 134 1.91 17.84 2.10
N LEU A 135 1.82 16.51 2.14
CA LEU A 135 0.96 15.73 3.03
C LEU A 135 1.82 14.87 3.95
N ASP A 136 1.45 14.82 5.21
CA ASP A 136 2.12 14.04 6.26
C ASP A 136 1.55 12.62 6.35
N ALA A 137 0.25 12.47 6.13
CA ALA A 137 -0.44 11.20 6.11
C ALA A 137 -1.37 11.10 4.91
N LEU A 138 -1.55 9.89 4.39
CA LEU A 138 -2.46 9.60 3.29
C LEU A 138 -3.42 8.49 3.66
N VAL A 139 -4.71 8.82 3.79
CA VAL A 139 -5.81 7.86 3.94
C VAL A 139 -6.22 7.36 2.57
N SER A 140 -6.29 6.03 2.39
CA SER A 140 -6.65 5.43 1.09
C SER A 140 -7.52 4.18 1.26
N THR A 141 -8.52 3.99 0.37
CA THR A 141 -9.31 2.75 0.27
C THR A 141 -8.73 1.74 -0.70
N THR A 142 -7.94 2.19 -1.66
CA THR A 142 -7.43 1.32 -2.72
C THR A 142 -5.99 0.97 -2.47
N VAL A 143 -5.61 -0.17 -3.02
CA VAL A 143 -4.19 -0.47 -3.21
C VAL A 143 -3.58 0.76 -3.87
N ILE A 144 -2.73 1.47 -3.13
CA ILE A 144 -1.97 2.60 -3.63
C ILE A 144 -1.32 2.13 -4.92
N GLU A 145 -1.68 2.75 -6.04
CA GLU A 145 -1.40 2.24 -7.38
C GLU A 145 0.05 1.79 -7.52
N VAL A 146 0.21 0.65 -8.20
CA VAL A 146 1.52 0.06 -8.49
C VAL A 146 2.36 1.11 -9.21
N GLY A 147 3.50 1.49 -8.65
CA GLY A 147 4.47 2.36 -9.33
C GLY A 147 4.79 3.68 -8.66
N VAL A 148 4.05 4.09 -7.62
CA VAL A 148 4.42 5.29 -6.85
C VAL A 148 5.36 4.89 -5.71
N ASP A 149 6.59 5.38 -5.78
CA ASP A 149 7.58 5.23 -4.74
C ASP A 149 7.66 6.49 -3.89
N VAL A 150 7.45 6.35 -2.57
CA VAL A 150 7.59 7.43 -1.59
C VAL A 150 8.59 6.96 -0.52
N PRO A 151 9.89 7.17 -0.73
CA PRO A 151 10.93 6.67 0.17
C PRO A 151 10.79 7.16 1.61
N ASN A 152 10.20 8.33 1.80
CA ASN A 152 9.96 8.94 3.10
C ASN A 152 8.76 8.34 3.86
N ALA A 153 7.90 7.56 3.20
CA ALA A 153 6.81 6.85 3.85
C ALA A 153 7.36 5.63 4.60
N SER A 154 7.48 5.76 5.92
CA SER A 154 8.06 4.74 6.80
C SER A 154 7.02 3.94 7.59
N VAL A 155 5.78 4.40 7.65
CA VAL A 155 4.74 3.71 8.41
C VAL A 155 3.53 3.41 7.53
N MET A 156 3.06 2.16 7.64
CA MET A 156 1.82 1.67 7.04
C MET A 156 0.88 1.23 8.15
N VAL A 157 -0.34 1.74 8.16
CA VAL A 157 -1.44 1.25 8.99
C VAL A 157 -2.49 0.64 8.09
N ILE A 158 -2.91 -0.58 8.37
CA ILE A 158 -3.94 -1.30 7.63
C ILE A 158 -5.10 -1.57 8.57
N GLU A 159 -6.19 -0.84 8.38
CA GLU A 159 -7.42 -0.98 9.15
C GLU A 159 -8.22 -2.19 8.68
N ASN A 160 -8.86 -2.88 9.62
CA ASN A 160 -9.63 -4.10 9.36
C ASN A 160 -8.79 -5.11 8.55
N ALA A 161 -7.57 -5.38 9.03
CA ALA A 161 -6.60 -6.20 8.31
C ALA A 161 -7.10 -7.62 8.01
N GLU A 162 -8.06 -8.13 8.81
CA GLU A 162 -8.73 -9.43 8.59
C GLU A 162 -9.51 -9.51 7.28
N ARG A 163 -9.84 -8.37 6.67
CA ARG A 163 -10.54 -8.31 5.38
C ARG A 163 -9.62 -8.43 4.17
N TYR A 164 -8.32 -8.42 4.38
CA TYR A 164 -7.34 -8.54 3.32
C TYR A 164 -6.77 -9.95 3.25
N GLY A 165 -6.61 -10.46 2.04
CA GLY A 165 -5.81 -11.67 1.83
C GLY A 165 -4.33 -11.42 2.13
N LEU A 166 -3.59 -12.47 2.53
CA LEU A 166 -2.16 -12.39 2.87
C LEU A 166 -1.32 -11.76 1.76
N SER A 167 -1.64 -12.04 0.50
CA SER A 167 -0.96 -11.46 -0.66
C SER A 167 -1.12 -9.93 -0.70
N ALA A 168 -2.34 -9.42 -0.47
CA ALA A 168 -2.61 -7.98 -0.43
C ALA A 168 -1.89 -7.31 0.73
N LEU A 169 -1.91 -7.91 1.93
CA LEU A 169 -1.17 -7.42 3.10
C LEU A 169 0.33 -7.37 2.82
N HIS A 170 0.89 -8.39 2.17
CA HIS A 170 2.30 -8.41 1.77
C HIS A 170 2.63 -7.29 0.80
N GLN A 171 1.80 -7.05 -0.21
CA GLN A 171 1.99 -5.96 -1.18
C GLN A 171 1.89 -4.58 -0.52
N LEU A 172 0.90 -4.36 0.36
CA LEU A 172 0.75 -3.11 1.11
C LEU A 172 1.97 -2.86 2.02
N ARG A 173 2.39 -3.87 2.79
CA ARG A 173 3.60 -3.80 3.61
C ARG A 173 4.84 -3.40 2.79
N GLY A 174 4.96 -3.91 1.59
CA GLY A 174 6.07 -3.62 0.67
C GLY A 174 6.08 -2.19 0.11
N ARG A 175 5.07 -1.36 0.42
CA ARG A 175 5.04 0.06 0.04
C ARG A 175 5.84 0.96 0.97
N VAL A 176 6.18 0.48 2.15
CA VAL A 176 7.12 1.14 3.09
C VAL A 176 8.43 0.37 3.15
N GLY A 177 9.43 0.91 3.83
CA GLY A 177 10.78 0.30 3.89
C GLY A 177 11.61 0.55 2.64
N ARG A 178 11.35 1.63 1.91
CA ARG A 178 12.06 2.00 0.69
C ARG A 178 13.12 3.08 0.92
N GLY A 179 13.16 3.65 2.11
CA GLY A 179 14.18 4.60 2.55
C GLY A 179 15.10 3.99 3.61
N ALA A 180 16.07 4.79 4.08
CA ALA A 180 17.03 4.39 5.12
C ALA A 180 16.38 4.33 6.53
N ALA A 181 15.16 4.86 6.71
CA ALA A 181 14.50 4.88 8.00
C ALA A 181 13.92 3.52 8.37
N GLU A 182 13.92 3.25 9.68
CA GLU A 182 13.17 2.13 10.22
C GLU A 182 11.70 2.23 9.82
N SER A 183 11.13 1.11 9.36
CA SER A 183 9.78 1.11 8.81
C SER A 183 8.87 0.12 9.52
N TRP A 184 7.61 0.51 9.65
CA TRP A 184 6.60 -0.20 10.43
C TRP A 184 5.35 -0.49 9.62
N CYS A 185 4.72 -1.63 9.89
CA CYS A 185 3.41 -1.98 9.38
C CYS A 185 2.53 -2.42 10.54
N PHE A 186 1.44 -1.71 10.78
CA PHE A 186 0.46 -2.02 11.81
C PHE A 186 -0.79 -2.60 11.17
N LEU A 187 -1.21 -3.76 11.66
CA LEU A 187 -2.46 -4.44 11.32
C LEU A 187 -3.44 -4.19 12.46
N VAL A 188 -4.56 -3.54 12.18
CA VAL A 188 -5.57 -3.10 13.16
C VAL A 188 -6.88 -3.83 12.93
#